data_c8d3dc630a31ee42e8950b4d7f7c624d
#
_entry.id   c8d3dc630a31ee42e8950b4d7f7c624d
#
_cell.length_a   1.000
_cell.length_b   1.000
_cell.length_c   1.000
_cell.angle_alpha   90.00
_cell.angle_beta   90.00
_cell.angle_gamma   90.00
#
_symmetry.space_group_name_H-M   'P 1'
#
loop_
_entity.id
_entity.type
_entity.pdbx_description
1 polymer ?
#
loop_
_entity_poly.entity_id
_entity_poly.type
_entity_poly.pdbx_seq_one_letter_code
_entity_poly.pdbx_strand_id
1 'polypeptide(L)'
;MKFPLIGKKLQDNPAILGLVIIVILLFGLLLHEYLLDNLTVIFEPGSSRQDDFRIAVIHCLLAGYLPAAYFYLIRGTRNNIDELEKVLEPINVLTPINIGKRPLIFWGLVGMMGAVFTTYLTASSFWDPSNWNPEVWWHRGLGLFAGFWIGCFIFAVLDSSERVSRLADRIKKVNLLDLSPLSPFVNQGLLTILLMIGFVSIYSLFLLEPGQWPAVVILVSLTIPLALFGLLLPVRGVHRLIHEAKQGELQWTRERIRQSRELLHSVPPEESSGRMGDLEAYLRLIEDVPEWPFQSSTVVRVVFYLLIPIASWFGGLLIEGMLELIWSI
;
A
#
# COMPACT_ATOMS: atom_id res chain seq x y z
N MET A 1 -1.09 -14.63 12.46
CA MET A 1 -2.45 -15.17 12.58
C MET A 1 -2.55 -16.36 11.62
N LYS A 2 -2.90 -17.53 12.07
CA LYS A 2 -3.17 -18.68 11.19
C LYS A 2 -4.68 -18.71 10.96
N PHE A 3 -5.12 -18.50 9.75
CA PHE A 3 -6.51 -18.78 9.39
C PHE A 3 -6.62 -20.28 9.15
N PRO A 4 -7.37 -21.02 9.98
CA PRO A 4 -7.39 -22.49 9.94
C PRO A 4 -7.94 -23.05 8.62
N LEU A 5 -8.69 -22.24 7.86
CA LEU A 5 -9.28 -22.62 6.56
C LEU A 5 -8.32 -22.48 5.37
N ILE A 6 -7.21 -21.77 5.54
CA ILE A 6 -6.25 -21.53 4.47
C ILE A 6 -4.96 -22.30 4.80
N GLY A 7 -4.60 -23.26 3.95
CA GLY A 7 -3.40 -24.06 4.13
C GLY A 7 -2.14 -23.20 4.28
N LYS A 8 -1.21 -23.60 5.17
CA LYS A 8 0.01 -22.84 5.48
C LYS A 8 0.80 -22.45 4.22
N LYS A 9 0.90 -23.36 3.22
CA LYS A 9 1.57 -23.09 1.95
C LYS A 9 0.96 -21.93 1.15
N LEU A 10 -0.37 -21.73 1.22
CA LEU A 10 -1.07 -20.64 0.53
C LEU A 10 -0.87 -19.31 1.28
N GLN A 11 -0.81 -19.32 2.61
CA GLN A 11 -0.48 -18.12 3.39
C GLN A 11 0.97 -17.67 3.17
N ASP A 12 1.87 -18.62 2.88
CA ASP A 12 3.27 -18.33 2.56
C ASP A 12 3.46 -17.76 1.13
N ASN A 13 2.43 -17.86 0.25
CA ASN A 13 2.43 -17.30 -1.09
C ASN A 13 1.14 -16.48 -1.35
N PRO A 14 1.06 -15.24 -0.84
CA PRO A 14 -0.17 -14.44 -0.91
C PRO A 14 -0.67 -14.18 -2.34
N ALA A 15 0.24 -14.03 -3.31
CA ALA A 15 -0.14 -13.83 -4.71
C ALA A 15 -0.88 -15.06 -5.28
N ILE A 16 -0.39 -16.26 -4.97
CA ILE A 16 -1.06 -17.51 -5.36
C ILE A 16 -2.41 -17.63 -4.67
N LEU A 17 -2.49 -17.27 -3.38
CA LEU A 17 -3.75 -17.24 -2.65
C LEU A 17 -4.79 -16.37 -3.36
N GLY A 18 -4.42 -15.12 -3.70
CA GLY A 18 -5.31 -14.21 -4.39
C GLY A 18 -5.76 -14.74 -5.74
N LEU A 19 -4.82 -15.25 -6.54
CA LEU A 19 -5.12 -15.82 -7.86
C LEU A 19 -6.08 -17.01 -7.76
N VAL A 20 -5.84 -17.93 -6.82
CA VAL A 20 -6.72 -19.09 -6.60
C VAL A 20 -8.13 -18.67 -6.21
N ILE A 21 -8.26 -17.67 -5.31
CA ILE A 21 -9.58 -17.14 -4.92
C ILE A 21 -10.28 -16.52 -6.14
N ILE A 22 -9.59 -15.69 -6.93
CA ILE A 22 -10.15 -15.07 -8.13
C ILE A 22 -10.63 -16.14 -9.11
N VAL A 23 -9.80 -17.13 -9.43
CA VAL A 23 -10.16 -18.19 -10.38
C VAL A 23 -11.37 -18.99 -9.92
N ILE A 24 -11.42 -19.37 -8.64
CA ILE A 24 -12.55 -20.10 -8.07
C ILE A 24 -13.83 -19.26 -8.13
N LEU A 25 -13.76 -17.96 -7.77
CA LEU A 25 -14.91 -17.08 -7.77
C LEU A 25 -15.41 -16.78 -9.20
N LEU A 26 -14.50 -16.54 -10.15
CA LEU A 26 -14.87 -16.33 -11.56
C LEU A 26 -15.47 -17.58 -12.18
N PHE A 27 -14.90 -18.76 -11.88
CA PHE A 27 -15.49 -20.02 -12.33
C PHE A 27 -16.89 -20.23 -11.73
N GLY A 28 -17.05 -19.94 -10.42
CA GLY A 28 -18.36 -20.01 -9.76
C GLY A 28 -19.37 -19.03 -10.34
N LEU A 29 -18.93 -17.81 -10.68
CA LEU A 29 -19.78 -16.81 -11.34
C LEU A 29 -20.25 -17.30 -12.73
N LEU A 30 -19.32 -17.78 -13.56
CA LEU A 30 -19.66 -18.30 -14.88
C LEU A 30 -20.59 -19.50 -14.81
N LEU A 31 -20.37 -20.42 -13.85
CA LEU A 31 -21.26 -21.54 -13.61
C LEU A 31 -22.66 -21.08 -13.16
N HIS A 32 -22.73 -20.05 -12.31
CA HIS A 32 -23.99 -19.48 -11.87
C HIS A 32 -24.78 -18.89 -13.05
N GLU A 33 -24.13 -18.08 -13.92
CA GLU A 33 -24.76 -17.52 -15.10
C GLU A 33 -25.18 -18.61 -16.12
N TYR A 34 -24.38 -19.68 -16.25
CA TYR A 34 -24.74 -20.84 -17.07
C TYR A 34 -26.02 -21.53 -16.57
N LEU A 35 -26.12 -21.75 -15.25
CA LEU A 35 -27.29 -22.41 -14.65
C LEU A 35 -28.57 -21.57 -14.72
N LEU A 36 -28.45 -20.26 -14.86
CA LEU A 36 -29.55 -19.31 -15.04
C LEU A 36 -29.92 -19.05 -16.51
N ASP A 37 -29.21 -19.72 -17.44
CA ASP A 37 -29.40 -19.56 -18.90
C ASP A 37 -29.12 -18.14 -19.41
N ASN A 38 -28.25 -17.42 -18.70
CA ASN A 38 -27.93 -16.01 -18.96
C ASN A 38 -26.65 -15.80 -19.80
N LEU A 39 -25.92 -16.87 -20.16
CA LEU A 39 -24.60 -16.73 -20.83
C LEU A 39 -24.64 -15.92 -22.13
N THR A 40 -25.71 -15.97 -22.89
CA THR A 40 -25.86 -15.17 -24.10
C THR A 40 -26.14 -13.70 -23.79
N VAL A 41 -26.95 -13.44 -22.76
CA VAL A 41 -27.42 -12.10 -22.40
C VAL A 41 -26.34 -11.26 -21.73
N ILE A 42 -25.42 -11.87 -20.97
CA ILE A 42 -24.31 -11.13 -20.32
C ILE A 42 -23.34 -10.52 -21.34
N PHE A 43 -23.34 -11.01 -22.57
CA PHE A 43 -22.50 -10.49 -23.65
C PHE A 43 -23.27 -9.56 -24.59
N GLU A 44 -24.58 -9.33 -24.42
CA GLU A 44 -25.35 -8.38 -25.23
C GLU A 44 -25.02 -6.95 -24.80
N PRO A 45 -24.47 -6.11 -25.72
CA PRO A 45 -24.11 -4.73 -25.41
C PRO A 45 -25.30 -3.92 -24.89
N GLY A 46 -25.12 -3.25 -23.75
CA GLY A 46 -26.14 -2.38 -23.15
C GLY A 46 -27.25 -3.14 -22.40
N SER A 47 -27.11 -4.44 -22.18
CA SER A 47 -28.03 -5.17 -21.31
C SER A 47 -27.74 -4.88 -19.83
N SER A 48 -28.76 -4.75 -19.01
CA SER A 48 -28.59 -4.61 -17.55
C SER A 48 -27.85 -5.81 -16.93
N ARG A 49 -27.89 -6.96 -17.58
CA ARG A 49 -27.16 -8.17 -17.17
C ARG A 49 -25.65 -8.05 -17.39
N GLN A 50 -25.22 -7.38 -18.46
CA GLN A 50 -23.82 -7.09 -18.71
C GLN A 50 -23.25 -6.23 -17.58
N ASP A 51 -23.99 -5.22 -17.12
CA ASP A 51 -23.59 -4.33 -16.03
C ASP A 51 -23.46 -5.10 -14.72
N ASP A 52 -24.46 -5.93 -14.38
CA ASP A 52 -24.43 -6.77 -13.18
C ASP A 52 -23.25 -7.76 -13.21
N PHE A 53 -23.00 -8.38 -14.36
CA PHE A 53 -21.87 -9.29 -14.53
C PHE A 53 -20.51 -8.58 -14.35
N ARG A 54 -20.33 -7.37 -14.91
CA ARG A 54 -19.11 -6.56 -14.71
C ARG A 54 -18.89 -6.24 -13.24
N ILE A 55 -19.94 -5.81 -12.54
CA ILE A 55 -19.90 -5.54 -11.10
C ILE A 55 -19.49 -6.82 -10.34
N ALA A 56 -20.05 -7.98 -10.69
CA ALA A 56 -19.69 -9.25 -10.06
C ALA A 56 -18.23 -9.62 -10.28
N VAL A 57 -17.70 -9.43 -11.49
CA VAL A 57 -16.27 -9.65 -11.80
C VAL A 57 -15.38 -8.75 -10.95
N ILE A 58 -15.70 -7.46 -10.81
CA ILE A 58 -14.94 -6.53 -9.97
C ILE A 58 -14.94 -7.00 -8.50
N HIS A 59 -16.08 -7.45 -8.00
CA HIS A 59 -16.16 -8.02 -6.65
C HIS A 59 -15.32 -9.30 -6.49
N CYS A 60 -15.27 -10.18 -7.51
CA CYS A 60 -14.39 -11.35 -7.51
C CYS A 60 -12.91 -10.95 -7.45
N LEU A 61 -12.51 -9.93 -8.21
CA LEU A 61 -11.14 -9.39 -8.19
C LEU A 61 -10.79 -8.81 -6.81
N LEU A 62 -11.68 -8.01 -6.21
CA LEU A 62 -11.48 -7.45 -4.88
C LEU A 62 -11.42 -8.54 -3.80
N ALA A 63 -12.30 -9.54 -3.88
CA ALA A 63 -12.37 -10.64 -2.93
C ALA A 63 -11.09 -11.50 -2.93
N GLY A 64 -10.40 -11.61 -4.04
CA GLY A 64 -9.10 -12.27 -4.10
C GLY A 64 -7.92 -11.35 -3.77
N TYR A 65 -7.96 -10.11 -4.27
CA TYR A 65 -6.88 -9.15 -4.07
C TYR A 65 -6.69 -8.75 -2.61
N LEU A 66 -7.76 -8.38 -1.90
CA LEU A 66 -7.67 -7.81 -0.56
C LEU A 66 -7.06 -8.77 0.48
N PRO A 67 -7.47 -10.05 0.57
CA PRO A 67 -6.80 -11.01 1.44
C PRO A 67 -5.33 -11.20 1.07
N ALA A 68 -5.02 -11.28 -0.24
CA ALA A 68 -3.66 -11.41 -0.72
C ALA A 68 -2.80 -10.20 -0.33
N ALA A 69 -3.31 -8.98 -0.54
CA ALA A 69 -2.63 -7.74 -0.18
C ALA A 69 -2.38 -7.65 1.32
N TYR A 70 -3.37 -8.04 2.14
CA TYR A 70 -3.21 -8.12 3.60
C TYR A 70 -2.05 -9.03 4.01
N PHE A 71 -2.03 -10.28 3.52
CA PHE A 71 -0.95 -11.22 3.87
C PHE A 71 0.40 -10.80 3.31
N TYR A 72 0.42 -10.21 2.11
CA TYR A 72 1.63 -9.70 1.49
C TYR A 72 2.23 -8.54 2.30
N LEU A 73 1.38 -7.62 2.77
CA LEU A 73 1.79 -6.51 3.63
C LEU A 73 2.38 -7.03 4.95
N ILE A 74 1.70 -7.94 5.64
CA ILE A 74 2.19 -8.50 6.91
C ILE A 74 3.52 -9.22 6.74
N ARG A 75 3.69 -9.97 5.65
CA ARG A 75 4.95 -10.65 5.33
C ARG A 75 6.07 -9.66 5.04
N GLY A 76 5.79 -8.66 4.18
CA GLY A 76 6.76 -7.62 3.83
C GLY A 76 7.19 -6.81 5.05
N THR A 77 6.24 -6.43 5.91
CA THR A 77 6.52 -5.74 7.16
C THR A 77 7.43 -6.57 8.07
N ARG A 78 7.18 -7.89 8.19
CA ARG A 78 8.05 -8.78 8.97
C ARG A 78 9.46 -8.80 8.41
N ASN A 79 9.62 -8.97 7.10
CA ASN A 79 10.94 -8.97 6.46
C ASN A 79 11.68 -7.66 6.70
N ASN A 80 11.00 -6.51 6.58
CA ASN A 80 11.59 -5.20 6.84
C ASN A 80 12.01 -5.05 8.30
N ILE A 81 11.24 -5.57 9.26
CA ILE A 81 11.60 -5.57 10.68
C ILE A 81 12.79 -6.47 10.93
N ASP A 82 12.82 -7.69 10.38
CA ASP A 82 13.93 -8.63 10.51
C ASP A 82 15.25 -8.05 9.94
N GLU A 83 15.18 -7.23 8.89
CA GLU A 83 16.34 -6.50 8.35
C GLU A 83 16.78 -5.37 9.29
N LEU A 84 15.85 -4.61 9.84
CA LEU A 84 16.14 -3.55 10.81
C LEU A 84 16.74 -4.09 12.11
N GLU A 85 16.33 -5.28 12.56
CA GLU A 85 16.90 -5.94 13.75
C GLU A 85 18.41 -6.20 13.62
N LYS A 86 18.90 -6.41 12.40
CA LYS A 86 20.35 -6.61 12.16
C LYS A 86 21.17 -5.33 12.34
N VAL A 87 20.53 -4.17 12.21
CA VAL A 87 21.14 -2.84 12.32
C VAL A 87 20.95 -2.25 13.72
N LEU A 88 19.86 -2.62 14.38
CA LEU A 88 19.59 -2.22 15.75
C LEU A 88 20.47 -3.03 16.73
N GLU A 89 21.03 -2.36 17.74
CA GLU A 89 21.69 -3.06 18.83
C GLU A 89 20.73 -4.11 19.43
N PRO A 90 21.22 -5.31 19.83
CA PRO A 90 20.39 -6.36 20.39
C PRO A 90 19.77 -5.88 21.72
N ILE A 91 18.61 -5.29 21.64
CA ILE A 91 17.77 -5.00 22.80
C ILE A 91 16.72 -6.10 22.81
N ASN A 92 16.72 -6.88 23.88
CA ASN A 92 15.73 -7.91 24.15
C ASN A 92 14.32 -7.40 23.85
N VAL A 93 13.60 -8.16 23.00
CA VAL A 93 12.16 -8.10 22.78
C VAL A 93 11.71 -7.08 21.73
N LEU A 94 11.91 -7.41 20.44
CA LEU A 94 10.89 -7.03 19.48
C LEU A 94 9.70 -7.97 19.71
N THR A 95 8.60 -7.42 20.21
CA THR A 95 7.36 -8.18 20.32
C THR A 95 6.99 -8.68 18.91
N PRO A 96 6.80 -10.00 18.72
CA PRO A 96 6.44 -10.53 17.41
C PRO A 96 5.22 -9.77 16.87
N ILE A 97 5.15 -9.55 15.54
CA ILE A 97 4.01 -8.92 14.89
C ILE A 97 2.80 -9.81 15.14
N ASN A 98 2.21 -9.67 16.31
CA ASN A 98 0.99 -10.37 16.68
C ASN A 98 -0.15 -9.37 16.64
N ILE A 99 -0.76 -9.26 15.45
CA ILE A 99 -1.99 -8.49 15.33
C ILE A 99 -3.06 -9.23 16.11
N GLY A 100 -3.54 -8.61 17.18
CA GLY A 100 -4.61 -9.18 18.00
C GLY A 100 -5.86 -9.46 17.14
N LYS A 101 -6.53 -10.58 17.41
CA LYS A 101 -7.75 -10.95 16.66
C LYS A 101 -8.89 -9.92 16.83
N ARG A 102 -9.02 -9.36 18.04
CA ARG A 102 -10.10 -8.41 18.37
C ARG A 102 -10.07 -7.13 17.53
N PRO A 103 -8.94 -6.38 17.44
CA PRO A 103 -8.91 -5.20 16.59
C PRO A 103 -9.12 -5.53 15.11
N LEU A 104 -8.62 -6.65 14.61
CA LEU A 104 -8.81 -7.06 13.22
C LEU A 104 -10.30 -7.32 12.89
N ILE A 105 -11.01 -8.06 13.76
CA ILE A 105 -12.44 -8.30 13.58
C ILE A 105 -13.22 -6.99 13.64
N PHE A 106 -12.89 -6.12 14.60
CA PHE A 106 -13.53 -4.82 14.73
C PHE A 106 -13.40 -3.99 13.44
N TRP A 107 -12.19 -3.86 12.91
CA TRP A 107 -11.96 -3.12 11.67
C TRP A 107 -12.58 -3.81 10.44
N GLY A 108 -12.62 -5.13 10.41
CA GLY A 108 -13.36 -5.89 9.41
C GLY A 108 -14.85 -5.56 9.43
N LEU A 109 -15.47 -5.50 10.62
CA LEU A 109 -16.87 -5.11 10.76
C LEU A 109 -17.11 -3.65 10.36
N VAL A 110 -16.20 -2.73 10.69
CA VAL A 110 -16.26 -1.33 10.25
C VAL A 110 -16.22 -1.27 8.71
N GLY A 111 -15.36 -2.04 8.06
CA GLY A 111 -15.31 -2.13 6.60
C GLY A 111 -16.57 -2.70 5.99
N MET A 112 -17.19 -3.74 6.62
CA MET A 112 -18.51 -4.25 6.20
C MET A 112 -19.61 -3.18 6.31
N MET A 113 -19.64 -2.42 7.40
CA MET A 113 -20.58 -1.30 7.55
C MET A 113 -20.38 -0.23 6.48
N GLY A 114 -19.11 0.07 6.13
CA GLY A 114 -18.78 0.95 5.01
C GLY A 114 -19.32 0.43 3.68
N ALA A 115 -19.20 -0.87 3.40
CA ALA A 115 -19.76 -1.48 2.20
C ALA A 115 -21.29 -1.41 2.17
N VAL A 116 -21.96 -1.65 3.30
CA VAL A 116 -23.42 -1.49 3.42
C VAL A 116 -23.82 -0.03 3.14
N PHE A 117 -23.08 0.93 3.71
CA PHE A 117 -23.37 2.35 3.52
C PHE A 117 -23.18 2.78 2.04
N THR A 118 -22.10 2.37 1.39
CA THR A 118 -21.86 2.68 -0.02
C THR A 118 -22.92 2.06 -0.91
N THR A 119 -23.33 0.81 -0.63
CA THR A 119 -24.43 0.16 -1.36
C THR A 119 -25.76 0.88 -1.15
N TYR A 120 -26.03 1.39 0.03
CA TYR A 120 -27.23 2.20 0.30
C TYR A 120 -27.25 3.49 -0.55
N LEU A 121 -26.09 4.12 -0.75
CA LEU A 121 -25.99 5.34 -1.55
C LEU A 121 -26.13 5.09 -3.06
N THR A 122 -25.70 3.92 -3.56
CA THR A 122 -25.67 3.60 -4.99
C THR A 122 -26.87 2.79 -5.47
N ALA A 123 -27.49 2.01 -4.59
CA ALA A 123 -28.60 1.13 -4.90
C ALA A 123 -29.67 1.16 -3.80
N SER A 124 -30.53 2.18 -3.83
CA SER A 124 -31.61 2.34 -2.82
C SER A 124 -32.56 1.15 -2.76
N SER A 125 -32.76 0.43 -3.87
CA SER A 125 -33.56 -0.80 -3.95
C SER A 125 -32.92 -2.01 -3.27
N PHE A 126 -31.70 -1.90 -2.79
CA PHE A 126 -30.98 -2.98 -2.10
C PHE A 126 -31.75 -3.51 -0.87
N TRP A 127 -32.43 -2.64 -0.14
CA TRP A 127 -33.14 -2.97 1.12
C TRP A 127 -34.52 -3.50 0.91
N ASP A 128 -35.06 -3.49 -0.32
CA ASP A 128 -36.35 -4.07 -0.63
C ASP A 128 -36.22 -5.58 -0.81
N PRO A 129 -36.79 -6.40 0.11
CA PRO A 129 -36.73 -7.86 0.02
C PRO A 129 -37.35 -8.44 -1.27
N SER A 130 -38.24 -7.72 -1.93
CA SER A 130 -38.83 -8.14 -3.21
C SER A 130 -37.80 -8.25 -4.35
N ASN A 131 -36.68 -7.53 -4.23
CA ASN A 131 -35.59 -7.52 -5.21
C ASN A 131 -34.49 -8.53 -4.89
N TRP A 132 -34.75 -9.48 -3.96
CA TRP A 132 -33.75 -10.45 -3.56
C TRP A 132 -33.75 -11.68 -4.48
N ASN A 133 -33.26 -11.48 -5.70
CA ASN A 133 -33.06 -12.54 -6.67
C ASN A 133 -31.72 -13.27 -6.44
N PRO A 134 -31.56 -14.54 -6.89
CA PRO A 134 -30.30 -15.27 -6.76
C PRO A 134 -29.08 -14.49 -7.29
N GLU A 135 -29.23 -13.72 -8.33
CA GLU A 135 -28.22 -12.88 -8.97
C GLU A 135 -27.68 -11.79 -8.04
N VAL A 136 -28.57 -11.17 -7.28
CA VAL A 136 -28.23 -10.10 -6.33
C VAL A 136 -27.49 -10.66 -5.10
N TRP A 137 -27.68 -11.92 -4.74
CA TRP A 137 -26.97 -12.56 -3.64
C TRP A 137 -25.45 -12.63 -3.88
N TRP A 138 -25.04 -12.86 -5.13
CA TRP A 138 -23.63 -12.87 -5.47
C TRP A 138 -22.94 -11.55 -5.15
N HIS A 139 -23.53 -10.45 -5.61
CA HIS A 139 -23.00 -9.10 -5.35
C HIS A 139 -22.99 -8.77 -3.85
N ARG A 140 -24.07 -9.09 -3.15
CA ARG A 140 -24.20 -8.80 -1.71
C ARG A 140 -23.18 -9.56 -0.88
N GLY A 141 -23.07 -10.86 -1.13
CA GLY A 141 -22.13 -11.71 -0.41
C GLY A 141 -20.67 -11.27 -0.62
N LEU A 142 -20.28 -11.05 -1.87
CA LEU A 142 -18.94 -10.63 -2.20
C LEU A 142 -18.65 -9.19 -1.79
N GLY A 143 -19.62 -8.28 -1.90
CA GLY A 143 -19.49 -6.90 -1.43
C GLY A 143 -19.23 -6.80 0.07
N LEU A 144 -19.97 -7.56 0.88
CA LEU A 144 -19.74 -7.65 2.33
C LEU A 144 -18.40 -8.30 2.65
N PHE A 145 -18.04 -9.36 1.94
CA PHE A 145 -16.72 -10.01 2.10
C PHE A 145 -15.58 -9.06 1.75
N ALA A 146 -15.68 -8.35 0.62
CA ALA A 146 -14.71 -7.34 0.22
C ALA A 146 -14.64 -6.20 1.25
N GLY A 147 -15.79 -5.70 1.73
CA GLY A 147 -15.86 -4.68 2.77
C GLY A 147 -15.15 -5.11 4.05
N PHE A 148 -15.35 -6.35 4.51
CA PHE A 148 -14.61 -6.90 5.65
C PHE A 148 -13.09 -6.85 5.43
N TRP A 149 -12.62 -7.29 4.26
CA TRP A 149 -11.20 -7.30 3.96
C TRP A 149 -10.61 -5.90 3.69
N ILE A 150 -11.42 -4.96 3.18
CA ILE A 150 -11.03 -3.53 3.12
C ILE A 150 -10.68 -3.02 4.52
N GLY A 151 -11.57 -3.24 5.49
CA GLY A 151 -11.33 -2.83 6.87
C GLY A 151 -10.09 -3.50 7.48
N CYS A 152 -9.92 -4.80 7.27
CA CYS A 152 -8.73 -5.54 7.72
C CYS A 152 -7.43 -5.01 7.07
N PHE A 153 -7.48 -4.69 5.78
CA PHE A 153 -6.33 -4.17 5.03
C PHE A 153 -5.95 -2.76 5.47
N ILE A 154 -6.93 -1.86 5.64
CA ILE A 154 -6.71 -0.51 6.18
C ILE A 154 -6.06 -0.58 7.57
N PHE A 155 -6.59 -1.42 8.44
CA PHE A 155 -6.00 -1.63 9.77
C PHE A 155 -4.56 -2.13 9.68
N ALA A 156 -4.28 -3.10 8.80
CA ALA A 156 -2.93 -3.62 8.61
C ALA A 156 -1.96 -2.55 8.10
N VAL A 157 -2.40 -1.65 7.20
CA VAL A 157 -1.61 -0.53 6.71
C VAL A 157 -1.23 0.42 7.86
N LEU A 158 -2.20 0.81 8.68
CA LEU A 158 -1.96 1.71 9.83
C LEU A 158 -1.05 1.06 10.86
N ASP A 159 -1.36 -0.16 11.30
CA ASP A 159 -0.60 -0.89 12.34
C ASP A 159 0.83 -1.18 11.87
N SER A 160 1.03 -1.62 10.62
CA SER A 160 2.36 -1.91 10.09
C SER A 160 3.23 -0.66 9.94
N SER A 161 2.65 0.42 9.42
CA SER A 161 3.35 1.70 9.25
C SER A 161 3.75 2.31 10.59
N GLU A 162 2.87 2.25 11.59
CA GLU A 162 3.16 2.73 12.94
C GLU A 162 4.25 1.90 13.63
N ARG A 163 4.20 0.56 13.51
CA ARG A 163 5.21 -0.33 14.11
C ARG A 163 6.59 -0.05 13.54
N VAL A 164 6.70 0.04 12.22
CA VAL A 164 7.98 0.35 11.57
C VAL A 164 8.44 1.75 11.94
N SER A 165 7.58 2.76 11.96
CA SER A 165 7.92 4.12 12.38
C SER A 165 8.50 4.18 13.79
N ARG A 166 7.92 3.43 14.75
CA ARG A 166 8.42 3.37 16.14
C ARG A 166 9.82 2.75 16.25
N LEU A 167 10.25 1.95 15.29
CA LEU A 167 11.62 1.41 15.27
C LEU A 167 12.67 2.47 14.98
N ALA A 168 12.31 3.53 14.26
CA ALA A 168 13.21 4.66 14.02
C ALA A 168 13.69 5.29 15.33
N ASP A 169 12.81 5.40 16.35
CA ASP A 169 13.14 5.99 17.65
C ASP A 169 14.19 5.17 18.45
N ARG A 170 14.47 3.93 18.02
CA ARG A 170 15.45 3.05 18.66
C ARG A 170 16.83 3.11 18.03
N ILE A 171 16.98 3.79 16.90
CA ILE A 171 18.27 3.96 16.22
C ILE A 171 19.05 5.06 16.95
N LYS A 172 20.17 4.70 17.57
CA LYS A 172 20.97 5.65 18.33
C LYS A 172 21.98 6.43 17.48
N LYS A 173 22.48 5.84 16.41
CA LYS A 173 23.48 6.47 15.53
C LYS A 173 23.16 6.16 14.08
N VAL A 174 23.24 7.20 13.25
CA VAL A 174 23.09 7.11 11.80
C VAL A 174 24.42 7.44 11.17
N ASN A 175 24.88 6.56 10.28
CA ASN A 175 26.03 6.88 9.43
C ASN A 175 25.53 7.69 8.23
N LEU A 176 25.82 8.99 8.22
CA LEU A 176 25.38 9.90 7.15
C LEU A 176 26.00 9.57 5.79
N LEU A 177 27.15 8.89 5.77
CA LEU A 177 27.84 8.48 4.54
C LEU A 177 27.28 7.18 3.96
N ASP A 178 26.52 6.41 4.76
CA ASP A 178 25.86 5.18 4.32
C ASP A 178 24.47 5.07 4.94
N LEU A 179 23.46 5.49 4.18
CA LEU A 179 22.04 5.41 4.56
C LEU A 179 21.37 4.09 4.14
N SER A 180 22.11 3.17 3.51
CA SER A 180 21.55 1.88 3.03
C SER A 180 20.89 1.04 4.12
N PRO A 181 21.37 1.02 5.39
CA PRO A 181 20.72 0.30 6.47
C PRO A 181 19.31 0.82 6.84
N LEU A 182 18.96 2.03 6.41
CA LEU A 182 17.65 2.64 6.61
C LEU A 182 16.65 2.32 5.49
N SER A 183 17.08 1.62 4.44
CA SER A 183 16.24 1.24 3.30
C SER A 183 14.96 0.47 3.66
N PRO A 184 14.89 -0.38 4.73
CA PRO A 184 13.66 -1.08 5.07
C PRO A 184 12.49 -0.15 5.43
N PHE A 185 12.76 1.07 5.95
CA PHE A 185 11.73 2.07 6.20
C PHE A 185 11.10 2.56 4.90
N VAL A 186 11.93 2.82 3.90
CA VAL A 186 11.50 3.24 2.56
C VAL A 186 10.76 2.09 1.87
N ASN A 187 11.27 0.87 1.95
CA ASN A 187 10.65 -0.32 1.39
C ASN A 187 9.27 -0.57 2.00
N GLN A 188 9.07 -0.31 3.29
CA GLN A 188 7.76 -0.41 3.94
C GLN A 188 6.76 0.59 3.34
N GLY A 189 7.16 1.84 3.17
CA GLY A 189 6.33 2.86 2.55
C GLY A 189 5.98 2.53 1.11
N LEU A 190 6.97 2.08 0.31
CA LEU A 190 6.77 1.65 -1.08
C LEU A 190 5.83 0.45 -1.19
N LEU A 191 5.98 -0.53 -0.32
CA LEU A 191 5.10 -1.69 -0.25
C LEU A 191 3.65 -1.27 0.00
N THR A 192 3.45 -0.37 0.97
CA THR A 192 2.13 0.13 1.33
C THR A 192 1.47 0.86 0.17
N ILE A 193 2.19 1.82 -0.47
CA ILE A 193 1.63 2.59 -1.58
C ILE A 193 1.33 1.69 -2.79
N LEU A 194 2.18 0.72 -3.11
CA LEU A 194 1.96 -0.23 -4.20
C LEU A 194 0.66 -1.02 -4.00
N LEU A 195 0.46 -1.57 -2.80
CA LEU A 195 -0.75 -2.34 -2.49
C LEU A 195 -2.00 -1.47 -2.47
N MET A 196 -1.91 -0.22 -1.99
CA MET A 196 -3.02 0.73 -2.03
C MET A 196 -3.39 1.13 -3.46
N ILE A 197 -2.39 1.37 -4.31
CA ILE A 197 -2.61 1.68 -5.73
C ILE A 197 -3.27 0.51 -6.44
N GLY A 198 -2.83 -0.74 -6.19
CA GLY A 198 -3.48 -1.92 -6.74
C GLY A 198 -4.95 -2.05 -6.32
N PHE A 199 -5.26 -1.73 -5.05
CA PHE A 199 -6.63 -1.68 -4.56
C PHE A 199 -7.46 -0.62 -5.30
N VAL A 200 -6.94 0.61 -5.38
CA VAL A 200 -7.62 1.72 -6.10
C VAL A 200 -7.82 1.37 -7.58
N SER A 201 -6.85 0.69 -8.21
CA SER A 201 -6.94 0.29 -9.62
C SER A 201 -8.11 -0.65 -9.88
N ILE A 202 -8.29 -1.66 -9.03
CA ILE A 202 -9.42 -2.58 -9.16
C ILE A 202 -10.73 -1.85 -8.84
N TYR A 203 -10.75 -1.05 -7.79
CA TYR A 203 -11.96 -0.35 -7.37
C TYR A 203 -12.39 0.73 -8.37
N SER A 204 -11.45 1.36 -9.08
CA SER A 204 -11.76 2.35 -10.12
C SER A 204 -12.49 1.76 -11.33
N LEU A 205 -12.48 0.44 -11.53
CA LEU A 205 -13.25 -0.21 -12.58
C LEU A 205 -14.77 -0.03 -12.39
N PHE A 206 -15.24 0.24 -11.16
CA PHE A 206 -16.63 0.62 -10.93
C PHE A 206 -17.04 1.93 -11.60
N LEU A 207 -16.08 2.78 -12.04
CA LEU A 207 -16.39 3.99 -12.83
C LEU A 207 -16.94 3.68 -14.23
N LEU A 208 -16.75 2.44 -14.72
CA LEU A 208 -17.33 1.99 -15.97
C LEU A 208 -18.86 1.80 -15.86
N GLU A 209 -19.39 1.78 -14.61
CA GLU A 209 -20.80 1.56 -14.35
C GLU A 209 -21.53 2.88 -14.05
N PRO A 210 -22.62 3.19 -14.76
CA PRO A 210 -23.43 4.35 -14.47
C PRO A 210 -23.97 4.31 -13.03
N GLY A 211 -23.83 5.42 -12.29
CA GLY A 211 -24.33 5.54 -10.92
C GLY A 211 -23.37 5.07 -9.81
N GLN A 212 -22.28 4.36 -10.11
CA GLN A 212 -21.29 3.93 -9.11
C GLN A 212 -20.27 5.00 -8.75
N TRP A 213 -20.20 6.09 -9.50
CA TRP A 213 -19.21 7.17 -9.27
C TRP A 213 -19.21 7.74 -7.84
N PRO A 214 -20.34 7.87 -7.10
CA PRO A 214 -20.28 8.40 -5.73
C PRO A 214 -19.51 7.49 -4.79
N ALA A 215 -19.72 6.16 -4.88
CA ALA A 215 -19.00 5.17 -4.08
C ALA A 215 -17.49 5.21 -4.39
N VAL A 216 -17.12 5.31 -5.67
CA VAL A 216 -15.72 5.39 -6.08
C VAL A 216 -15.07 6.67 -5.59
N VAL A 217 -15.72 7.83 -5.75
CA VAL A 217 -15.19 9.11 -5.28
C VAL A 217 -14.99 9.11 -3.77
N ILE A 218 -15.95 8.62 -2.99
CA ILE A 218 -15.83 8.51 -1.54
C ILE A 218 -14.64 7.64 -1.16
N LEU A 219 -14.55 6.43 -1.72
CA LEU A 219 -13.51 5.48 -1.36
C LEU A 219 -12.12 5.97 -1.79
N VAL A 220 -11.98 6.49 -3.01
CA VAL A 220 -10.69 7.03 -3.51
C VAL A 220 -10.25 8.22 -2.68
N SER A 221 -11.19 9.14 -2.32
CA SER A 221 -10.89 10.29 -1.46
C SER A 221 -10.40 9.90 -0.06
N LEU A 222 -10.85 8.77 0.47
CA LEU A 222 -10.35 8.23 1.74
C LEU A 222 -9.04 7.47 1.56
N THR A 223 -8.87 6.78 0.44
CA THR A 223 -7.71 5.90 0.20
C THR A 223 -6.44 6.68 -0.11
N ILE A 224 -6.53 7.79 -0.86
CA ILE A 224 -5.37 8.61 -1.21
C ILE A 224 -4.65 9.17 0.04
N PRO A 225 -5.32 9.86 0.99
CA PRO A 225 -4.67 10.29 2.22
C PRO A 225 -4.08 9.13 3.03
N LEU A 226 -4.79 8.00 3.08
CA LEU A 226 -4.32 6.81 3.79
C LEU A 226 -3.07 6.22 3.14
N ALA A 227 -2.99 6.18 1.81
CA ALA A 227 -1.81 5.72 1.07
C ALA A 227 -0.61 6.65 1.32
N LEU A 228 -0.81 7.97 1.29
CA LEU A 228 0.22 8.95 1.61
C LEU A 228 0.68 8.83 3.06
N PHE A 229 -0.25 8.65 3.99
CA PHE A 229 0.08 8.44 5.40
C PHE A 229 0.90 7.15 5.58
N GLY A 230 0.49 6.05 4.95
CA GLY A 230 1.20 4.77 4.98
C GLY A 230 2.60 4.82 4.35
N LEU A 231 2.82 5.71 3.34
CA LEU A 231 4.12 5.98 2.75
C LEU A 231 5.00 6.83 3.67
N LEU A 232 4.46 7.93 4.19
CA LEU A 232 5.25 8.94 4.88
C LEU A 232 5.53 8.58 6.34
N LEU A 233 4.60 7.86 7.01
CA LEU A 233 4.72 7.57 8.44
C LEU A 233 5.99 6.78 8.78
N PRO A 234 6.34 5.67 8.08
CA PRO A 234 7.58 4.94 8.35
C PRO A 234 8.83 5.80 8.13
N VAL A 235 8.80 6.67 7.10
CA VAL A 235 9.95 7.45 6.66
C VAL A 235 10.16 8.71 7.52
N ARG A 236 9.10 9.26 8.11
CA ARG A 236 9.17 10.48 8.94
C ARG A 236 10.14 10.35 10.12
N GLY A 237 10.14 9.19 10.80
CA GLY A 237 11.06 8.93 11.90
C GLY A 237 12.52 8.96 11.45
N VAL A 238 12.79 8.33 10.30
CA VAL A 238 14.12 8.28 9.69
C VAL A 238 14.57 9.66 9.20
N HIS A 239 13.69 10.44 8.58
CA HIS A 239 14.00 11.81 8.17
C HIS A 239 14.45 12.65 9.36
N ARG A 240 13.72 12.57 10.49
CA ARG A 240 14.11 13.26 11.73
C ARG A 240 15.50 12.84 12.21
N LEU A 241 15.78 11.53 12.23
CA LEU A 241 17.08 11.00 12.64
C LEU A 241 18.23 11.49 11.75
N ILE A 242 18.05 11.45 10.43
CA ILE A 242 19.05 11.95 9.47
C ILE A 242 19.27 13.45 9.67
N HIS A 243 18.18 14.21 9.82
CA HIS A 243 18.25 15.65 10.04
C HIS A 243 19.03 15.99 11.33
N GLU A 244 18.70 15.37 12.46
CA GLU A 244 19.36 15.58 13.75
C GLU A 244 20.84 15.19 13.68
N ALA A 245 21.17 14.04 13.08
CA ALA A 245 22.56 13.62 12.88
C ALA A 245 23.33 14.59 11.98
N LYS A 246 22.72 15.04 10.88
CA LYS A 246 23.30 16.01 9.95
C LYS A 246 23.57 17.35 10.65
N GLN A 247 22.61 17.87 11.40
CA GLN A 247 22.80 19.11 12.15
C GLN A 247 23.92 18.99 13.20
N GLY A 248 23.99 17.86 13.90
CA GLY A 248 25.08 17.59 14.86
C GLY A 248 26.45 17.58 14.20
N GLU A 249 26.62 16.89 13.06
CA GLU A 249 27.89 16.86 12.32
C GLU A 249 28.26 18.22 11.72
N LEU A 250 27.29 18.95 11.19
CA LEU A 250 27.51 20.31 10.68
C LEU A 250 27.97 21.27 11.79
N GLN A 251 27.34 21.21 12.96
CA GLN A 251 27.74 22.04 14.11
C GLN A 251 29.14 21.68 14.59
N TRP A 252 29.43 20.38 14.74
CA TRP A 252 30.75 19.90 15.13
C TRP A 252 31.85 20.37 14.14
N THR A 253 31.60 20.20 12.83
CA THR A 253 32.55 20.58 11.79
C THR A 253 32.78 22.10 11.76
N ARG A 254 31.73 22.90 11.84
CA ARG A 254 31.82 24.37 11.89
C ARG A 254 32.61 24.87 13.11
N GLU A 255 32.40 24.23 14.27
CA GLU A 255 33.16 24.58 15.47
C GLU A 255 34.63 24.20 15.32
N ARG A 256 34.96 23.05 14.69
CA ARG A 256 36.33 22.65 14.36
C ARG A 256 37.00 23.63 13.40
N ILE A 257 36.29 24.08 12.38
CA ILE A 257 36.78 25.11 11.44
C ILE A 257 37.10 26.42 12.21
N ARG A 258 36.22 26.84 13.12
CA ARG A 258 36.41 28.03 13.94
C ARG A 258 37.65 27.92 14.82
N GLN A 259 37.81 26.81 15.52
CA GLN A 259 39.00 26.53 16.35
C GLN A 259 40.29 26.49 15.51
N SER A 260 40.24 25.86 14.34
CA SER A 260 41.39 25.82 13.42
C SER A 260 41.76 27.21 12.90
N ARG A 261 40.77 28.09 12.66
CA ARG A 261 41.00 29.48 12.25
C ARG A 261 41.65 30.31 13.35
N GLU A 262 41.27 30.11 14.60
CA GLU A 262 41.91 30.77 15.75
C GLU A 262 43.38 30.34 15.90
N LEU A 263 43.67 29.05 15.65
CA LEU A 263 45.04 28.51 15.70
C LEU A 263 45.90 28.99 14.53
N LEU A 264 45.35 29.32 13.35
CA LEU A 264 46.07 29.86 12.20
C LEU A 264 46.83 31.16 12.51
N HIS A 265 46.38 31.92 13.48
CA HIS A 265 47.05 33.13 13.93
C HIS A 265 48.25 32.83 14.84
N SER A 266 48.45 31.59 15.31
CA SER A 266 49.46 31.18 16.27
C SER A 266 50.47 30.12 15.75
N VAL A 267 50.27 29.52 14.56
CA VAL A 267 51.09 28.41 13.99
C VAL A 267 51.51 28.72 12.53
N PRO A 268 52.69 28.26 12.04
CA PRO A 268 53.15 28.47 10.66
C PRO A 268 52.15 27.94 9.62
N PRO A 269 52.02 28.65 8.45
CA PRO A 269 50.93 28.40 7.48
C PRO A 269 50.90 27.02 6.81
N GLU A 270 52.03 26.29 6.76
CA GLU A 270 52.15 25.06 5.99
C GLU A 270 51.41 23.86 6.58
N GLU A 271 51.35 23.71 7.90
CA GLU A 271 50.65 22.60 8.56
C GLU A 271 49.15 22.85 8.78
N SER A 272 48.74 24.11 8.78
CA SER A 272 47.36 24.51 9.13
C SER A 272 46.42 24.55 7.91
N SER A 273 46.96 24.80 6.70
CA SER A 273 46.15 24.93 5.47
C SER A 273 45.55 23.60 5.00
N GLY A 274 46.26 22.47 5.14
CA GLY A 274 45.77 21.15 4.78
C GLY A 274 44.55 20.70 5.62
N ARG A 275 44.63 20.88 6.95
CA ARG A 275 43.53 20.54 7.85
C ARG A 275 42.24 21.33 7.61
N MET A 276 42.37 22.59 7.21
CA MET A 276 41.20 23.42 6.91
C MET A 276 40.54 23.00 5.61
N GLY A 277 41.32 22.65 4.58
CA GLY A 277 40.76 22.10 3.33
C GLY A 277 40.00 20.79 3.53
N ASP A 278 40.55 19.89 4.36
CA ASP A 278 39.89 18.61 4.69
C ASP A 278 38.56 18.83 5.42
N LEU A 279 38.51 19.76 6.38
CA LEU A 279 37.26 20.10 7.12
C LEU A 279 36.25 20.78 6.21
N GLU A 280 36.66 21.60 5.26
CA GLU A 280 35.79 22.23 4.29
C GLU A 280 35.20 21.20 3.30
N ALA A 281 36.05 20.27 2.82
CA ALA A 281 35.63 19.16 1.99
C ALA A 281 34.60 18.26 2.72
N TYR A 282 34.87 17.95 3.99
CA TYR A 282 33.97 17.20 4.83
C TYR A 282 32.62 17.93 5.07
N LEU A 283 32.69 19.25 5.33
CA LEU A 283 31.47 20.08 5.51
C LEU A 283 30.57 19.98 4.27
N ARG A 284 31.12 20.17 3.08
CA ARG A 284 30.38 20.06 1.82
C ARG A 284 29.79 18.67 1.63
N LEU A 285 30.54 17.61 1.93
CA LEU A 285 30.09 16.23 1.83
C LEU A 285 28.90 15.98 2.76
N ILE A 286 28.88 16.52 3.98
CA ILE A 286 27.74 16.41 4.89
C ILE A 286 26.57 17.30 4.44
N GLU A 287 26.84 18.51 3.92
CA GLU A 287 25.78 19.38 3.38
C GLU A 287 25.04 18.71 2.21
N ASP A 288 25.73 17.96 1.36
CA ASP A 288 25.15 17.24 0.21
C ASP A 288 24.36 15.98 0.60
N VAL A 289 24.46 15.48 1.84
CA VAL A 289 23.67 14.33 2.29
C VAL A 289 22.17 14.66 2.24
N PRO A 290 21.36 13.87 1.51
CA PRO A 290 19.93 14.09 1.44
C PRO A 290 19.27 13.77 2.78
N GLU A 291 18.43 14.67 3.28
CA GLU A 291 17.69 14.46 4.53
C GLU A 291 16.55 13.45 4.39
N TRP A 292 16.03 13.31 3.18
CA TRP A 292 15.05 12.29 2.87
C TRP A 292 15.75 11.05 2.32
N PRO A 293 15.45 9.86 2.86
CA PRO A 293 16.10 8.61 2.43
C PRO A 293 15.58 8.11 1.07
N PHE A 294 14.95 8.97 0.28
CA PHE A 294 14.47 8.64 -1.05
C PHE A 294 15.56 8.80 -2.09
N GLN A 295 15.96 7.70 -2.71
CA GLN A 295 16.77 7.73 -3.91
C GLN A 295 15.90 8.15 -5.12
N SER A 296 16.52 8.71 -6.15
CA SER A 296 15.83 9.07 -7.41
C SER A 296 15.07 7.88 -8.02
N SER A 297 15.64 6.68 -7.92
CA SER A 297 14.99 5.43 -8.34
C SER A 297 13.67 5.14 -7.60
N THR A 298 13.56 5.55 -6.33
CA THR A 298 12.34 5.41 -5.52
C THR A 298 11.23 6.31 -6.03
N VAL A 299 11.56 7.57 -6.34
CA VAL A 299 10.59 8.53 -6.90
C VAL A 299 10.06 8.03 -8.25
N VAL A 300 10.95 7.54 -9.11
CA VAL A 300 10.57 6.94 -10.40
C VAL A 300 9.61 5.76 -10.21
N ARG A 301 9.88 4.87 -9.27
CA ARG A 301 8.97 3.74 -8.96
C ARG A 301 7.59 4.22 -8.51
N VAL A 302 7.51 5.21 -7.63
CA VAL A 302 6.22 5.77 -7.18
C VAL A 302 5.45 6.37 -8.36
N VAL A 303 6.12 7.10 -9.26
CA VAL A 303 5.49 7.63 -10.48
C VAL A 303 4.94 6.50 -11.36
N PHE A 304 5.73 5.43 -11.60
CA PHE A 304 5.25 4.26 -12.34
C PHE A 304 4.04 3.59 -11.67
N TYR A 305 4.04 3.48 -10.35
CA TYR A 305 2.90 2.91 -9.62
C TYR A 305 1.63 3.75 -9.79
N LEU A 306 1.75 5.08 -9.82
CA LEU A 306 0.61 5.98 -10.05
C LEU A 306 0.02 5.86 -11.47
N LEU A 307 0.76 5.31 -12.44
CA LEU A 307 0.22 5.03 -13.77
C LEU A 307 -0.65 3.75 -13.83
N ILE A 308 -0.54 2.86 -12.85
CA ILE A 308 -1.28 1.58 -12.84
C ILE A 308 -2.80 1.79 -12.86
N PRO A 309 -3.43 2.66 -12.04
CA PRO A 309 -4.87 2.90 -12.10
C PRO A 309 -5.33 3.41 -13.45
N ILE A 310 -4.54 4.31 -14.05
CA ILE A 310 -4.83 4.89 -15.37
C ILE A 310 -4.77 3.79 -16.43
N ALA A 311 -3.72 2.97 -16.43
CA ALA A 311 -3.58 1.85 -17.34
C ALA A 311 -4.69 0.79 -17.16
N SER A 312 -5.11 0.55 -15.93
CA SER A 312 -6.20 -0.37 -15.60
C SER A 312 -7.53 0.11 -16.19
N TRP A 313 -7.82 1.38 -16.06
CA TRP A 313 -9.04 1.99 -16.63
C TRP A 313 -9.04 1.95 -18.15
N PHE A 314 -7.93 2.35 -18.82
CA PHE A 314 -7.79 2.23 -20.27
C PHE A 314 -7.89 0.79 -20.75
N GLY A 315 -7.30 -0.15 -20.00
CA GLY A 315 -7.42 -1.59 -20.30
C GLY A 315 -8.87 -2.08 -20.27
N GLY A 316 -9.65 -1.63 -19.28
CA GLY A 316 -11.09 -1.92 -19.20
C GLY A 316 -11.85 -1.43 -20.44
N LEU A 317 -11.66 -0.17 -20.83
CA LEU A 317 -12.27 0.40 -22.03
C LEU A 317 -11.89 -0.32 -23.32
N LEU A 318 -10.62 -0.73 -23.45
CA LEU A 318 -10.16 -1.48 -24.63
C LEU A 318 -10.82 -2.85 -24.72
N ILE A 319 -10.95 -3.57 -23.60
CA ILE A 319 -11.61 -4.87 -23.57
C ILE A 319 -13.09 -4.72 -23.94
N GLU A 320 -13.77 -3.70 -23.42
CA GLU A 320 -15.16 -3.41 -23.75
C GLU A 320 -15.34 -3.13 -25.25
N GLY A 321 -14.54 -2.24 -25.83
CA GLY A 321 -14.58 -1.95 -27.26
C GLY A 321 -14.23 -3.15 -28.16
N MET A 322 -13.33 -4.04 -27.72
CA MET A 322 -13.05 -5.30 -28.43
C MET A 322 -14.23 -6.27 -28.38
N LEU A 323 -14.89 -6.39 -27.23
CA LEU A 323 -16.09 -7.23 -27.10
C LEU A 323 -17.21 -6.72 -27.99
N GLU A 324 -17.50 -5.42 -28.01
CA GLU A 324 -18.49 -4.82 -28.90
C GLU A 324 -18.18 -5.09 -30.38
N LEU A 325 -16.91 -5.00 -30.80
CA LEU A 325 -16.51 -5.27 -32.16
C LEU A 325 -16.73 -6.75 -32.56
N ILE A 326 -16.41 -7.69 -31.66
CA ILE A 326 -16.60 -9.12 -31.88
C ILE A 326 -18.08 -9.48 -32.03
N TRP A 327 -18.95 -8.82 -31.26
CA TRP A 327 -20.41 -9.08 -31.31
C TRP A 327 -21.15 -8.35 -32.41
N SER A 328 -20.52 -7.35 -33.04
CA SER A 328 -21.07 -6.61 -34.18
C SER A 328 -20.85 -7.34 -35.52
N ILE A 329 -20.06 -8.41 -35.52
CA ILE A 329 -19.76 -9.30 -36.67
C ILE A 329 -20.68 -10.52 -36.60
#